data_b481058c66fc0e626ecdfd08301fbac9
#
_entry.id   b481058c66fc0e626ecdfd08301fbac9
#
_cell.length_a   1.000
_cell.length_b   1.000
_cell.length_c   1.000
_cell.angle_alpha   90.00
_cell.angle_beta   90.00
_cell.angle_gamma   90.00
#
_symmetry.space_group_name_H-M   'P 1'
#
loop_
_entity.id
_entity.type
_entity.pdbx_description
1 polymer ?
#
loop_
_entity_poly.entity_id
_entity_poly.type
_entity_poly.pdbx_seq_one_letter_code
_entity_poly.pdbx_strand_id
1 'polypeptide(L)'
;MSLKYAIIGCGRISPNHIAAALENKLEIVALCDIEESKMDTTIQDFNLSGETKKYLDYKEMLQIEKPELVAICTESGKHGQIALDCIDAGANL
;
A
#
# COMPACT_ATOMS: atom_id res chain seq x y z
N MET A 1 14.09 8.05 11.52
CA MET A 1 13.08 8.39 10.51
C MET A 1 12.59 7.14 9.81
N SER A 2 11.29 6.97 9.73
CA SER A 2 10.71 5.82 9.05
C SER A 2 10.38 6.19 7.61
N LEU A 3 10.64 5.25 6.68
CA LEU A 3 10.22 5.42 5.31
C LEU A 3 8.71 5.27 5.20
N LYS A 4 8.10 6.10 4.38
CA LYS A 4 6.67 6.02 4.10
C LYS A 4 6.40 4.89 3.12
N TYR A 5 5.55 3.97 3.52
CA TYR A 5 5.27 2.76 2.77
C TYR A 5 3.78 2.66 2.49
N ALA A 6 3.44 2.27 1.28
CA ALA A 6 2.04 2.08 0.89
C ALA A 6 1.88 0.74 0.20
N ILE A 7 0.66 0.19 0.28
CA ILE A 7 0.33 -1.09 -0.33
C ILE A 7 -0.83 -0.88 -1.28
N ILE A 8 -0.66 -1.31 -2.52
CA ILE A 8 -1.71 -1.30 -3.54
C ILE A 8 -2.18 -2.74 -3.73
N GLY A 9 -3.41 -3.02 -3.33
CA GLY A 9 -3.98 -4.36 -3.34
C GLY A 9 -3.82 -5.05 -2.00
N CYS A 10 -4.93 -5.25 -1.30
CA CYS A 10 -4.94 -5.87 0.03
C CYS A 10 -5.43 -7.33 -0.05
N GLY A 11 -4.96 -8.04 -1.07
CA GLY A 11 -5.35 -9.41 -1.33
C GLY A 11 -4.48 -10.44 -0.63
N ARG A 12 -4.42 -11.62 -1.25
CA ARG A 12 -3.84 -12.82 -0.64
C ARG A 12 -2.38 -12.66 -0.23
N ILE A 13 -1.57 -11.96 -1.02
CA ILE A 13 -0.14 -11.83 -0.73
C ILE A 13 0.22 -10.61 0.09
N SER A 14 -0.71 -9.68 0.29
CA SER A 14 -0.42 -8.47 1.03
C SER A 14 0.02 -8.72 2.49
N PRO A 15 -0.49 -9.75 3.21
CA PRO A 15 -0.04 -9.98 4.58
C PRO A 15 1.46 -10.15 4.71
N ASN A 16 2.11 -10.81 3.74
CA ASN A 16 3.55 -11.01 3.77
C ASN A 16 4.30 -9.67 3.68
N HIS A 17 3.81 -8.78 2.82
CA HIS A 17 4.41 -7.46 2.65
C HIS A 17 4.20 -6.58 3.87
N ILE A 18 3.01 -6.66 4.46
CA ILE A 18 2.72 -5.87 5.67
C ILE A 18 3.56 -6.34 6.84
N ALA A 19 3.67 -7.65 7.04
CA ALA A 19 4.49 -8.20 8.10
C ALA A 19 5.95 -7.77 7.95
N ALA A 20 6.48 -7.84 6.72
CA ALA A 20 7.85 -7.43 6.45
C ALA A 20 8.05 -5.93 6.72
N ALA A 21 7.08 -5.11 6.33
CA ALA A 21 7.15 -3.66 6.56
C ALA A 21 7.18 -3.34 8.05
N LEU A 22 6.31 -3.97 8.82
CA LEU A 22 6.26 -3.76 10.27
C LEU A 22 7.54 -4.24 10.95
N GLU A 23 8.08 -5.38 10.51
CA GLU A 23 9.32 -5.92 11.04
C GLU A 23 10.50 -4.98 10.79
N ASN A 24 10.50 -4.30 9.64
CA ASN A 24 11.52 -3.33 9.29
C ASN A 24 11.21 -1.91 9.76
N LYS A 25 10.18 -1.75 10.57
CA LYS A 25 9.77 -0.48 11.17
C LYS A 25 9.45 0.59 10.13
N LEU A 26 8.89 0.18 9.01
CA LEU A 26 8.40 1.11 8.00
C LEU A 26 7.06 1.69 8.44
N GLU A 27 6.80 2.92 8.03
CA GLU A 27 5.53 3.57 8.33
C GLU A 27 4.53 3.26 7.22
N ILE A 28 3.50 2.46 7.52
CA ILE A 28 2.45 2.15 6.56
C ILE A 28 1.47 3.31 6.54
N VAL A 29 1.67 4.23 5.60
CA VAL A 29 0.86 5.46 5.53
C VAL A 29 -0.47 5.24 4.82
N ALA A 30 -0.55 4.25 3.93
CA ALA A 30 -1.75 4.05 3.13
C ALA A 30 -1.91 2.63 2.64
N LEU A 31 -3.17 2.24 2.51
CA LEU A 31 -3.59 1.02 1.83
C LEU A 31 -4.50 1.43 0.69
N CYS A 32 -4.43 0.70 -0.41
CA CYS A 32 -5.31 0.93 -1.56
C CYS A 32 -5.88 -0.39 -2.03
N ASP A 33 -7.19 -0.42 -2.23
CA ASP A 33 -7.89 -1.55 -2.83
C ASP A 33 -9.22 -1.05 -3.35
N ILE A 34 -9.71 -1.67 -4.42
CA ILE A 34 -11.02 -1.32 -4.94
C ILE A 34 -12.15 -1.81 -4.04
N GLU A 35 -11.85 -2.74 -3.15
CA GLU A 35 -12.80 -3.23 -2.15
C GLU A 35 -12.39 -2.74 -0.76
N GLU A 36 -13.17 -1.83 -0.21
CA GLU A 36 -12.87 -1.24 1.10
C GLU A 36 -12.80 -2.29 2.21
N SER A 37 -13.62 -3.33 2.12
CA SER A 37 -13.63 -4.39 3.14
C SER A 37 -12.28 -5.08 3.29
N LYS A 38 -11.52 -5.21 2.19
CA LYS A 38 -10.20 -5.82 2.25
C LYS A 38 -9.22 -4.94 3.02
N MET A 39 -9.32 -3.62 2.86
CA MET A 39 -8.49 -2.70 3.61
C MET A 39 -8.83 -2.73 5.09
N ASP A 40 -10.12 -2.78 5.42
CA ASP A 40 -10.57 -2.86 6.81
C ASP A 40 -10.07 -4.13 7.50
N THR A 41 -10.15 -5.26 6.80
CA THR A 41 -9.65 -6.53 7.31
C THR A 41 -8.14 -6.45 7.58
N THR A 42 -7.40 -5.85 6.66
CA THR A 42 -5.95 -5.69 6.80
C THR A 42 -5.60 -4.83 8.02
N ILE A 43 -6.29 -3.72 8.19
CA ILE A 43 -6.07 -2.84 9.34
C ILE A 43 -6.34 -3.59 10.64
N GLN A 44 -7.40 -4.37 10.68
CA GLN A 44 -7.79 -5.13 11.87
C GLN A 44 -6.78 -6.25 12.15
N ASP A 45 -6.41 -7.01 11.13
CA ASP A 45 -5.52 -8.17 11.29
C ASP A 45 -4.13 -7.79 11.80
N PHE A 46 -3.64 -6.65 11.37
CA PHE A 46 -2.30 -6.19 11.73
C PHE A 46 -2.32 -5.06 12.76
N ASN A 47 -3.50 -4.72 13.26
CA ASN A 47 -3.65 -3.67 14.26
C ASN A 47 -2.95 -2.37 13.83
N LEU A 48 -3.17 -1.97 12.59
CA LEU A 48 -2.55 -0.77 12.05
C LEU A 48 -3.12 0.47 12.71
N SER A 49 -2.31 1.53 12.79
CA SER A 49 -2.72 2.75 13.46
C SER A 49 -3.84 3.47 12.69
N GLY A 50 -4.60 4.31 13.38
CA GLY A 50 -5.61 5.12 12.74
C GLY A 50 -5.05 6.14 11.74
N GLU A 51 -3.74 6.28 11.70
CA GLU A 51 -3.07 7.17 10.75
C GLU A 51 -2.88 6.53 9.37
N THR A 52 -3.06 5.20 9.25
CA THR A 52 -3.03 4.53 7.97
C THR A 52 -4.30 4.88 7.20
N LYS A 53 -4.14 5.53 6.05
CA LYS A 53 -5.26 5.98 5.24
C LYS A 53 -5.69 4.91 4.25
N LYS A 54 -6.99 4.92 3.91
CA LYS A 54 -7.55 3.99 2.93
C LYS A 54 -7.88 4.74 1.64
N TYR A 55 -7.53 4.14 0.51
CA TYR A 55 -7.79 4.72 -0.80
C TYR A 55 -8.42 3.69 -1.72
N LEU A 56 -9.41 4.12 -2.49
CA LEU A 56 -10.01 3.28 -3.53
C LEU A 56 -9.28 3.45 -4.87
N ASP A 57 -8.60 4.58 -5.06
CA ASP A 57 -7.86 4.91 -6.27
C ASP A 57 -6.38 5.10 -5.91
N TYR A 58 -5.52 4.24 -6.45
CA TYR A 58 -4.09 4.30 -6.14
C TYR A 58 -3.42 5.57 -6.67
N LYS A 59 -3.95 6.15 -7.74
CA LYS A 59 -3.39 7.40 -8.27
C LYS A 59 -3.59 8.55 -7.30
N GLU A 60 -4.76 8.61 -6.68
CA GLU A 60 -5.03 9.59 -5.64
C GLU A 60 -4.11 9.38 -4.44
N MET A 61 -3.93 8.11 -4.04
CA MET A 61 -3.03 7.77 -2.94
C MET A 61 -1.61 8.25 -3.22
N LEU A 62 -1.09 7.98 -4.41
CA LEU A 62 0.26 8.40 -4.78
C LEU A 62 0.42 9.91 -4.73
N GLN A 63 -0.60 10.63 -5.18
CA GLN A 63 -0.57 12.08 -5.24
C GLN A 63 -0.62 12.72 -3.84
N ILE A 64 -1.43 12.18 -2.96
CA ILE A 64 -1.66 12.73 -1.62
C ILE A 64 -0.59 12.28 -0.63
N GLU A 65 -0.31 10.98 -0.56
CA GLU A 65 0.60 10.42 0.44
C GLU A 65 2.06 10.49 0.04
N LYS A 66 2.34 10.48 -1.25
CA LYS A 66 3.71 10.49 -1.79
C LYS A 66 4.61 9.48 -1.09
N PRO A 67 4.23 8.19 -1.09
CA PRO A 67 5.01 7.18 -0.40
C PRO A 67 6.38 7.00 -1.05
N GLU A 68 7.36 6.66 -0.24
CA GLU A 68 8.72 6.41 -0.72
C GLU A 68 8.87 4.99 -1.25
N LEU A 69 8.14 4.05 -0.66
CA LEU A 69 8.12 2.66 -1.08
C LEU A 69 6.68 2.21 -1.29
N VAL A 70 6.46 1.39 -2.31
CA VAL A 70 5.14 0.85 -2.62
C VAL A 70 5.26 -0.63 -2.91
N ALA A 71 4.39 -1.43 -2.32
CA ALA A 71 4.24 -2.84 -2.68
C ALA A 71 2.98 -2.98 -3.54
N ILE A 72 3.10 -3.65 -4.67
CA ILE A 72 1.98 -3.89 -5.56
C ILE A 72 1.54 -5.34 -5.39
N CYS A 73 0.38 -5.53 -4.79
CA CYS A 73 -0.16 -6.84 -4.46
C CYS A 73 -1.45 -7.13 -5.20
N THR A 74 -1.69 -6.46 -6.31
CA THR A 74 -2.85 -6.67 -7.16
C THR A 74 -2.65 -7.89 -8.06
N GLU A 75 -3.72 -8.30 -8.71
CA GLU A 75 -3.61 -9.36 -9.69
C GLU A 75 -2.75 -8.94 -10.87
N SER A 76 -2.09 -9.92 -11.48
CA SER A 76 -1.01 -9.72 -12.44
C SER A 76 -1.37 -8.86 -13.66
N GLY A 77 -2.62 -8.85 -14.08
CA GLY A 77 -3.03 -8.11 -15.28
C GLY A 77 -2.88 -6.60 -15.20
N LYS A 78 -2.82 -6.04 -13.99
CA LYS A 78 -2.72 -4.58 -13.79
C LYS A 78 -1.37 -4.14 -13.25
N HIS A 79 -0.50 -5.08 -12.98
CA HIS A 79 0.76 -4.83 -12.28
C HIS A 79 1.68 -3.85 -13.03
N GLY A 80 1.79 -4.02 -14.35
CA GLY A 80 2.69 -3.20 -15.15
C GLY A 80 2.30 -1.72 -15.17
N GLN A 81 1.03 -1.43 -15.37
CA GLN A 81 0.56 -0.04 -15.42
C GLN A 81 0.70 0.63 -14.05
N ILE A 82 0.34 -0.09 -13.00
CA ILE A 82 0.47 0.44 -11.64
C ILE A 82 1.93 0.73 -11.31
N ALA A 83 2.84 -0.18 -11.70
CA ALA A 83 4.27 0.03 -11.47
C ALA A 83 4.78 1.28 -12.17
N LEU A 84 4.38 1.50 -13.42
CA LEU A 84 4.77 2.70 -14.15
C LEU A 84 4.27 3.96 -13.47
N ASP A 85 3.02 3.96 -13.03
CA ASP A 85 2.44 5.12 -12.35
C ASP A 85 3.16 5.41 -11.03
N CYS A 86 3.56 4.36 -10.29
CA CYS A 86 4.33 4.54 -9.06
C CYS A 86 5.69 5.16 -9.33
N ILE A 87 6.39 4.66 -10.35
CA ILE A 87 7.71 5.19 -10.72
C ILE A 87 7.58 6.65 -11.14
N ASP A 88 6.56 6.99 -11.93
CA ASP A 88 6.32 8.37 -12.35
C ASP A 88 6.04 9.28 -11.15
N ALA A 89 5.47 8.75 -10.10
CA ALA A 89 5.20 9.51 -8.87
C ALA A 89 6.43 9.59 -7.94
N GLY A 90 7.54 8.97 -8.33
CA GLY A 90 8.78 9.01 -7.55
C GLY A 90 8.90 7.93 -6.49
N ALA A 91 8.02 6.94 -6.49
CA ALA A 91 8.09 5.86 -5.51
C ALA A 91 9.02 4.74 -5.97
N ASN A 92 9.62 4.05 -5.01
CA ASN A 92 10.36 2.82 -5.26
C ASN A 92 9.45 1.62 -5.01
N LEU A 93 9.70 0.55 -5.72
CA LEU A 93 8.88 -0.66 -5.63
C LEU A 93 9.59 -1.78 -4.88
#